data_17ce901fb3718d5073132e36fe885c58
#
_entry.id   17ce901fb3718d5073132e36fe885c58
#
_cell.length_a   1.000
_cell.length_b   1.000
_cell.length_c   1.000
_cell.angle_alpha   90.00
_cell.angle_beta   90.00
_cell.angle_gamma   90.00
#
_symmetry.space_group_name_H-M   'P 1'
#
loop_
_entity.id
_entity.type
_entity.pdbx_description
1 polymer ?
#
loop_
_entity_poly.entity_id
_entity_poly.type
_entity_poly.pdbx_seq_one_letter_code
_entity_poly.pdbx_strand_id
1 'polypeptide(L)'
;MKKFVDVILPLPLPRYFTYSLPEEWADEVQMGCRVVVPFGRKKYYTAIVRNVHYCEPADYEVKEVSALLDAHPILLPEQFKFWEWLADYYLCTQGDVYKAALPSGLKLESATMVEYNPDFESEVRLPEREQKILDLLSAEPEQCVTKLEKDSGLKNILSVIKSLLDKEAIFVKEELRRTYKPKTETRVRLANEVRNEKRLQELFDELARAPKQLDLLMKYIELSGILGGDGLKSFPKEVNKKELLLRASASPAVFNGLVDKHIFEVYQQEVGRLNSVLREILPINPLNEHQKMAYDEVIRSFQSKNVCLLHGVTASGKTEIYIHLIEETIRQGKQVLYLLPEIALTTQITERLQRVFGDRLGIYHSKFPDAERVEIWQKQLTEKGYDIILGVRSSVFLPFRNLGLVIVDEEHENTYKQQDPAPRYHARNTAIILAAMYGAKTLLGTATPSIETWHNVSSGKYGLVELKERYKEIQLPEIIPVDIHELHRKKRMNGPFSPLLLQYIHEALDQKQQVILFQNRRGFAPMIECNTCGWVPKCKNCDVSLTFHKGLNQLTCHYCGYTYQLPHKCPACEGTDLRNRGFGTEKIEDDICLLYTSPSPRDRQKS
;
A
#
# COMPACT_ATOMS: atom_id res chain seq x y z
N MET A 1 31.32 22.27 -21.47
CA MET A 1 30.46 23.19 -20.66
C MET A 1 29.97 22.44 -19.45
N LYS A 2 30.10 23.02 -18.26
CA LYS A 2 29.64 22.37 -17.01
C LYS A 2 28.12 22.30 -17.02
N LYS A 3 27.53 21.11 -16.79
CA LYS A 3 26.11 20.91 -16.68
C LYS A 3 25.66 20.98 -15.23
N PHE A 4 24.46 21.46 -15.01
CA PHE A 4 23.82 21.60 -13.71
C PHE A 4 22.46 20.93 -13.70
N VAL A 5 22.00 20.51 -12.54
CA VAL A 5 20.67 19.90 -12.35
C VAL A 5 19.93 20.59 -11.21
N ASP A 6 18.69 20.95 -11.47
CA ASP A 6 17.74 21.31 -10.43
C ASP A 6 17.07 20.05 -9.89
N VAL A 7 17.04 19.90 -8.58
CA VAL A 7 16.50 18.69 -7.95
C VAL A 7 15.39 18.97 -6.96
N ILE A 8 14.46 18.00 -6.85
CA ILE A 8 13.45 17.94 -5.81
C ILE A 8 13.97 17.06 -4.68
N LEU A 9 14.15 17.65 -3.51
CA LEU A 9 14.54 16.97 -2.28
C LEU A 9 13.29 16.47 -1.52
N PRO A 10 13.35 15.35 -0.78
CA PRO A 10 12.24 14.86 0.08
C PRO A 10 12.12 15.70 1.36
N LEU A 11 12.12 17.01 1.23
CA LEU A 11 12.07 17.97 2.31
C LEU A 11 11.03 19.04 2.01
N PRO A 12 10.39 19.65 3.02
CA PRO A 12 9.38 20.70 2.83
C PRO A 12 10.05 22.04 2.47
N LEU A 13 10.71 22.09 1.32
CA LEU A 13 11.44 23.25 0.83
C LEU A 13 10.69 23.94 -0.30
N PRO A 14 10.59 25.28 -0.30
CA PRO A 14 9.76 26.01 -1.25
C PRO A 14 10.40 26.20 -2.63
N ARG A 15 11.65 25.77 -2.82
CA ARG A 15 12.42 25.93 -4.06
C ARG A 15 13.23 24.69 -4.40
N TYR A 16 13.63 24.59 -5.66
CA TYR A 16 14.61 23.61 -6.12
C TYR A 16 16.03 24.03 -5.70
N PHE A 17 16.92 23.05 -5.65
CA PHE A 17 18.33 23.27 -5.41
C PHE A 17 19.13 22.77 -6.61
N THR A 18 20.10 23.58 -7.03
CA THR A 18 20.95 23.27 -8.17
C THR A 18 22.23 22.62 -7.71
N TYR A 19 22.63 21.55 -8.40
CA TYR A 19 23.88 20.84 -8.19
C TYR A 19 24.64 20.74 -9.51
N SER A 20 25.98 20.69 -9.45
CA SER A 20 26.81 20.44 -10.62
C SER A 20 26.89 18.95 -10.92
N LEU A 21 26.92 18.59 -12.19
CA LEU A 21 27.11 17.22 -12.64
C LEU A 21 28.60 16.95 -12.91
N PRO A 22 29.15 15.81 -12.43
CA PRO A 22 30.39 15.25 -12.92
C PRO A 22 30.34 15.02 -14.45
N GLU A 23 31.50 15.17 -15.13
CA GLU A 23 31.57 14.97 -16.58
C GLU A 23 31.15 13.55 -17.01
N GLU A 24 31.43 12.55 -16.18
CA GLU A 24 31.09 11.14 -16.41
C GLU A 24 29.59 10.89 -16.53
N TRP A 25 28.72 11.67 -15.84
CA TRP A 25 27.26 11.51 -15.87
C TRP A 25 26.55 12.56 -16.70
N ALA A 26 27.30 13.48 -17.31
CA ALA A 26 26.71 14.62 -17.99
C ALA A 26 25.76 14.24 -19.14
N ASP A 27 25.99 13.12 -19.82
CA ASP A 27 25.17 12.64 -20.92
C ASP A 27 24.14 11.57 -20.51
N GLU A 28 24.27 11.01 -19.31
CA GLU A 28 23.37 9.96 -18.81
C GLU A 28 22.20 10.53 -18.00
N VAL A 29 22.43 11.64 -17.28
CA VAL A 29 21.40 12.21 -16.40
C VAL A 29 20.29 12.87 -17.20
N GLN A 30 19.06 12.43 -16.92
CA GLN A 30 17.83 12.96 -17.53
C GLN A 30 16.85 13.41 -16.44
N MET A 31 15.87 14.23 -16.83
CA MET A 31 14.75 14.58 -15.98
C MET A 31 14.02 13.31 -15.52
N GLY A 32 13.76 13.17 -14.20
CA GLY A 32 13.12 12.00 -13.62
C GLY A 32 14.07 10.94 -13.09
N CYS A 33 15.40 11.06 -13.31
CA CYS A 33 16.39 10.20 -12.67
C CYS A 33 16.59 10.59 -11.20
N ARG A 34 16.94 9.59 -10.38
CA ARG A 34 17.35 9.82 -8.99
C ARG A 34 18.87 10.07 -8.92
N VAL A 35 19.22 11.05 -8.13
CA VAL A 35 20.61 11.37 -7.81
C VAL A 35 20.79 11.47 -6.30
N VAL A 36 21.99 11.20 -5.83
CA VAL A 36 22.39 11.43 -4.45
C VAL A 36 23.06 12.77 -4.36
N VAL A 37 22.56 13.63 -3.48
CA VAL A 37 23.08 14.99 -3.31
C VAL A 37 23.37 15.30 -1.84
N PRO A 38 24.48 16.02 -1.55
CA PRO A 38 24.78 16.49 -0.20
C PRO A 38 23.91 17.72 0.13
N PHE A 39 23.22 17.69 1.26
CA PHE A 39 22.40 18.81 1.74
C PHE A 39 22.72 19.13 3.21
N GLY A 40 23.02 20.41 3.51
CA GLY A 40 23.54 20.80 4.81
C GLY A 40 25.01 20.42 5.00
N ARG A 41 25.42 20.16 6.25
CA ARG A 41 26.86 19.92 6.58
C ARG A 41 27.29 18.45 6.40
N LYS A 42 26.39 17.47 6.69
CA LYS A 42 26.76 16.04 6.73
C LYS A 42 25.64 15.09 6.24
N LYS A 43 24.59 15.60 5.54
CA LYS A 43 23.47 14.78 5.13
C LYS A 43 23.43 14.60 3.63
N TYR A 44 23.11 13.38 3.21
CA TYR A 44 22.89 13.03 1.82
C TYR A 44 21.42 12.64 1.63
N TYR A 45 20.83 13.05 0.52
CA TYR A 45 19.47 12.74 0.18
C TYR A 45 19.37 12.19 -1.23
N THR A 46 18.46 11.25 -1.42
CA THR A 46 18.01 10.90 -2.75
C THR A 46 17.11 12.02 -3.25
N ALA A 47 17.49 12.64 -4.33
CA ALA A 47 16.75 13.71 -4.98
C ALA A 47 16.33 13.28 -6.38
N ILE A 48 15.25 13.89 -6.91
CA ILE A 48 14.77 13.67 -8.27
C ILE A 48 15.22 14.84 -9.14
N VAL A 49 15.84 14.55 -10.28
CA VAL A 49 16.21 15.56 -11.27
C VAL A 49 14.95 16.14 -11.90
N ARG A 50 14.74 17.46 -11.72
CA ARG A 50 13.64 18.21 -12.31
C ARG A 50 13.99 18.84 -13.64
N ASN A 51 15.23 19.35 -13.75
CA ASN A 51 15.70 20.03 -14.95
C ASN A 51 17.22 19.82 -15.10
N VAL A 52 17.70 19.86 -16.34
CA VAL A 52 19.12 19.83 -16.68
C VAL A 52 19.44 21.08 -17.49
N HIS A 53 20.45 21.86 -17.08
CA HIS A 53 20.77 23.15 -17.72
C HIS A 53 22.26 23.50 -17.60
N TYR A 54 22.66 24.66 -18.15
CA TYR A 54 24.04 25.14 -18.15
C TYR A 54 24.25 26.43 -17.33
N CYS A 55 23.20 26.90 -16.64
CA CYS A 55 23.26 28.14 -15.87
C CYS A 55 23.72 27.85 -14.44
N GLU A 56 24.82 28.43 -14.02
CA GLU A 56 25.28 28.34 -12.63
C GLU A 56 24.54 29.38 -11.76
N PRO A 57 23.99 28.99 -10.61
CA PRO A 57 23.38 29.94 -9.67
C PRO A 57 24.44 30.93 -9.13
N ALA A 58 24.06 32.21 -9.04
CA ALA A 58 24.92 33.25 -8.50
C ALA A 58 24.83 33.39 -6.96
N ASP A 59 23.77 32.84 -6.34
CA ASP A 59 23.40 33.13 -4.96
C ASP A 59 24.10 32.24 -3.91
N TYR A 60 24.67 31.09 -4.32
CA TYR A 60 25.30 30.12 -3.42
C TYR A 60 26.33 29.25 -4.15
N GLU A 61 27.27 28.71 -3.38
CA GLU A 61 28.27 27.75 -3.89
C GLU A 61 27.57 26.41 -4.24
N VAL A 62 27.70 26.00 -5.51
CA VAL A 62 27.07 24.80 -6.04
C VAL A 62 27.88 23.57 -5.65
N LYS A 63 27.24 22.66 -4.93
CA LYS A 63 27.81 21.34 -4.61
C LYS A 63 27.63 20.38 -5.77
N GLU A 64 28.44 19.34 -5.81
CA GLU A 64 28.38 18.31 -6.84
C GLU A 64 27.47 17.15 -6.46
N VAL A 65 26.81 16.55 -7.47
CA VAL A 65 26.07 15.29 -7.34
C VAL A 65 27.04 14.18 -6.93
N SER A 66 26.68 13.43 -5.87
CA SER A 66 27.56 12.40 -5.31
C SER A 66 27.40 11.03 -5.96
N ALA A 67 26.24 10.72 -6.51
CA ALA A 67 25.98 9.47 -7.26
C ALA A 67 24.75 9.59 -8.15
N LEU A 68 24.79 8.91 -9.29
CA LEU A 68 23.62 8.63 -10.15
C LEU A 68 23.07 7.24 -9.77
N LEU A 69 21.74 7.15 -9.55
CA LEU A 69 21.11 5.92 -9.08
C LEU A 69 20.39 5.15 -10.19
N ASP A 70 19.99 5.82 -11.25
CA ASP A 70 19.17 5.26 -12.31
C ASP A 70 19.79 5.50 -13.69
N ALA A 71 19.83 4.45 -14.51
CA ALA A 71 20.18 4.56 -15.93
C ALA A 71 19.05 5.17 -16.77
N HIS A 72 17.80 5.11 -16.28
CA HIS A 72 16.61 5.64 -16.95
C HIS A 72 15.72 6.35 -15.93
N PRO A 73 14.92 7.35 -16.38
CA PRO A 73 13.99 8.07 -15.52
C PRO A 73 13.00 7.14 -14.79
N ILE A 74 12.78 7.37 -13.50
CA ILE A 74 11.76 6.69 -12.71
C ILE A 74 10.46 7.46 -12.61
N LEU A 75 10.43 8.68 -13.13
CA LEU A 75 9.25 9.53 -13.25
C LEU A 75 9.05 9.95 -14.71
N LEU A 76 7.78 9.97 -15.12
CA LEU A 76 7.37 10.46 -16.44
C LEU A 76 7.13 11.99 -16.40
N PRO A 77 7.23 12.70 -17.53
CA PRO A 77 6.98 14.15 -17.59
C PRO A 77 5.61 14.57 -17.06
N GLU A 78 4.57 13.76 -17.30
CA GLU A 78 3.20 14.00 -16.83
C GLU A 78 3.09 13.97 -15.31
N GLN A 79 3.90 13.13 -14.63
CA GLN A 79 3.91 13.07 -13.17
C GLN A 79 4.44 14.37 -12.55
N PHE A 80 5.40 15.05 -13.18
CA PHE A 80 5.87 16.35 -12.70
C PHE A 80 4.78 17.42 -12.75
N LYS A 81 4.02 17.50 -13.85
CA LYS A 81 2.87 18.41 -13.97
C LYS A 81 1.83 18.11 -12.90
N PHE A 82 1.59 16.82 -12.64
CA PHE A 82 0.66 16.39 -11.62
C PHE A 82 1.14 16.74 -10.20
N TRP A 83 2.44 16.59 -9.92
CA TRP A 83 3.04 16.96 -8.64
C TRP A 83 3.03 18.47 -8.41
N GLU A 84 3.26 19.26 -9.44
CA GLU A 84 3.15 20.73 -9.41
C GLU A 84 1.73 21.14 -9.05
N TRP A 85 0.76 20.61 -9.76
CA TRP A 85 -0.65 20.88 -9.48
C TRP A 85 -1.04 20.49 -8.04
N LEU A 86 -0.56 19.33 -7.55
CA LEU A 86 -0.81 18.89 -6.17
C LEU A 86 -0.21 19.83 -5.14
N ALA A 87 1.03 20.27 -5.35
CA ALA A 87 1.72 21.19 -4.46
C ALA A 87 0.98 22.53 -4.36
N ASP A 88 0.59 23.07 -5.50
CA ASP A 88 -0.12 24.36 -5.58
C ASP A 88 -1.53 24.27 -4.98
N TYR A 89 -2.30 23.24 -5.37
CA TYR A 89 -3.70 23.11 -4.92
C TYR A 89 -3.83 22.79 -3.43
N TYR A 90 -2.95 21.94 -2.88
CA TYR A 90 -2.98 21.53 -1.47
C TYR A 90 -2.02 22.33 -0.59
N LEU A 91 -1.43 23.41 -1.11
CA LEU A 91 -0.54 24.34 -0.39
C LEU A 91 0.58 23.60 0.37
N CYS A 92 1.29 22.74 -0.34
CA CYS A 92 2.43 22.00 0.17
C CYS A 92 3.63 22.10 -0.80
N THR A 93 4.76 21.55 -0.43
CA THR A 93 5.94 21.59 -1.29
C THR A 93 6.00 20.36 -2.20
N GLN A 94 6.74 20.45 -3.31
CA GLN A 94 6.99 19.28 -4.16
C GLN A 94 7.79 18.20 -3.42
N GLY A 95 8.60 18.56 -2.43
CA GLY A 95 9.27 17.62 -1.54
C GLY A 95 8.30 16.80 -0.69
N ASP A 96 7.19 17.40 -0.24
CA ASP A 96 6.12 16.67 0.45
C ASP A 96 5.41 15.71 -0.51
N VAL A 97 5.13 16.14 -1.75
CA VAL A 97 4.54 15.28 -2.79
C VAL A 97 5.47 14.12 -3.12
N TYR A 98 6.76 14.37 -3.31
CA TYR A 98 7.78 13.34 -3.54
C TYR A 98 7.76 12.28 -2.44
N LYS A 99 7.72 12.73 -1.18
CA LYS A 99 7.72 11.85 -0.01
C LYS A 99 6.51 10.92 0.03
N ALA A 100 5.34 11.43 -0.35
CA ALA A 100 4.10 10.68 -0.39
C ALA A 100 3.95 9.77 -1.62
N ALA A 101 4.47 10.19 -2.77
CA ALA A 101 4.30 9.52 -4.04
C ALA A 101 5.17 8.27 -4.18
N LEU A 102 6.48 8.37 -3.89
CA LEU A 102 7.39 7.26 -4.13
C LEU A 102 7.35 6.22 -3.00
N PRO A 103 7.40 4.92 -3.33
CA PRO A 103 7.67 3.85 -2.37
C PRO A 103 8.99 4.07 -1.63
N SER A 104 9.09 3.63 -0.38
CA SER A 104 10.30 3.81 0.42
C SER A 104 11.51 3.10 -0.18
N GLY A 105 11.31 1.96 -0.85
CA GLY A 105 12.38 1.23 -1.54
C GLY A 105 13.00 1.96 -2.73
N LEU A 106 12.34 2.99 -3.26
CA LEU A 106 12.90 3.90 -4.26
C LEU A 106 13.61 5.11 -3.65
N LYS A 107 13.61 5.25 -2.32
CA LYS A 107 14.35 6.26 -1.59
C LYS A 107 15.53 5.58 -0.90
N LEU A 108 16.70 6.20 -0.99
CA LEU A 108 17.81 5.83 -0.13
C LEU A 108 17.66 6.61 1.17
N GLU A 109 17.68 5.90 2.27
CA GLU A 109 17.69 6.53 3.59
C GLU A 109 19.13 6.65 4.08
N SER A 110 19.51 7.82 4.56
CA SER A 110 20.79 7.95 5.23
C SER A 110 20.71 7.22 6.57
N ALA A 111 21.52 6.18 6.71
CA ALA A 111 21.72 5.53 7.98
C ALA A 111 22.96 6.09 8.63
N THR A 112 22.87 6.52 9.88
CA THR A 112 24.02 6.97 10.64
C THR A 112 24.93 5.78 10.91
N MET A 113 26.10 5.77 10.28
CA MET A 113 27.17 4.82 10.53
C MET A 113 28.16 5.42 11.51
N VAL A 114 28.63 4.61 12.43
CA VAL A 114 29.63 4.99 13.42
C VAL A 114 30.90 4.22 13.09
N GLU A 115 31.99 4.94 12.93
CA GLU A 115 33.33 4.40 12.65
C GLU A 115 34.24 4.62 13.86
N TYR A 116 34.99 3.60 14.24
CA TYR A 116 36.00 3.70 15.29
C TYR A 116 37.16 4.58 14.84
N ASN A 117 37.62 5.49 15.71
CA ASN A 117 38.82 6.26 15.46
C ASN A 117 40.04 5.47 15.96
N PRO A 118 40.88 4.91 15.07
CA PRO A 118 42.05 4.11 15.47
C PRO A 118 43.13 4.94 16.18
N ASP A 119 43.12 6.26 16.02
CA ASP A 119 44.10 7.17 16.63
C ASP A 119 43.64 7.69 18.00
N PHE A 120 42.48 7.21 18.50
CA PHE A 120 41.96 7.65 19.78
C PHE A 120 42.71 7.01 20.95
N GLU A 121 43.41 7.83 21.73
CA GLU A 121 44.01 7.46 23.02
C GLU A 121 43.30 8.24 24.13
N SER A 122 42.74 7.53 25.10
CA SER A 122 42.11 8.19 26.26
C SER A 122 43.05 8.27 27.45
N GLU A 123 43.34 9.49 27.91
CA GLU A 123 44.11 9.73 29.14
C GLU A 123 43.30 9.43 30.42
N VAL A 124 41.96 9.28 30.33
CA VAL A 124 41.04 9.05 31.43
C VAL A 124 40.20 7.80 31.18
N ARG A 125 39.97 7.02 32.22
CA ARG A 125 39.09 5.85 32.16
C ARG A 125 37.68 6.25 31.71
N LEU A 126 37.24 5.67 30.58
CA LEU A 126 35.92 5.95 30.02
C LEU A 126 34.81 5.31 30.88
N PRO A 127 33.63 5.92 30.92
CA PRO A 127 32.41 5.29 31.52
C PRO A 127 32.12 3.94 30.90
N GLU A 128 31.63 2.99 31.69
CA GLU A 128 31.33 1.62 31.26
C GLU A 128 30.46 1.53 29.99
N ARG A 129 29.49 2.44 29.87
CA ARG A 129 28.61 2.52 28.67
C ARG A 129 29.33 2.93 27.42
N GLU A 130 30.31 3.83 27.52
CA GLU A 130 31.12 4.30 26.41
C GLU A 130 32.14 3.24 25.99
N GLN A 131 32.76 2.59 26.98
CA GLN A 131 33.69 1.48 26.75
C GLN A 131 33.04 0.35 25.99
N LYS A 132 31.80 -0.03 26.37
CA LYS A 132 31.03 -1.08 25.70
C LYS A 132 30.80 -0.80 24.21
N ILE A 133 30.54 0.45 23.84
CA ILE A 133 30.38 0.83 22.42
C ILE A 133 31.72 0.77 21.69
N LEU A 134 32.80 1.22 22.30
CA LEU A 134 34.12 1.13 21.69
C LEU A 134 34.60 -0.31 21.51
N ASP A 135 34.29 -1.20 22.46
CA ASP A 135 34.62 -2.62 22.35
C ASP A 135 33.88 -3.28 21.16
N LEU A 136 32.60 -2.94 20.95
CA LEU A 136 31.84 -3.40 19.79
C LEU A 136 32.42 -2.86 18.47
N LEU A 137 32.81 -1.60 18.45
CA LEU A 137 33.43 -0.97 17.29
C LEU A 137 34.86 -1.44 17.03
N SER A 138 35.59 -1.85 18.06
CA SER A 138 36.92 -2.45 17.89
C SER A 138 36.84 -3.82 17.20
N ALA A 139 35.75 -4.58 17.44
CA ALA A 139 35.52 -5.88 16.80
C ALA A 139 35.05 -5.71 15.34
N GLU A 140 34.24 -4.70 15.07
CA GLU A 140 33.73 -4.34 13.74
C GLU A 140 33.77 -2.81 13.59
N PRO A 141 34.81 -2.27 12.94
CA PRO A 141 35.15 -0.84 12.99
C PRO A 141 34.09 0.13 12.48
N GLU A 142 33.14 -0.36 11.68
CA GLU A 142 32.06 0.45 11.12
C GLU A 142 30.71 -0.24 11.32
N GLN A 143 29.84 0.38 12.12
CA GLN A 143 28.51 -0.18 12.41
C GLN A 143 27.43 0.89 12.40
N CYS A 144 26.22 0.49 12.02
CA CYS A 144 25.04 1.34 12.07
C CYS A 144 24.55 1.52 13.51
N VAL A 145 24.10 2.72 13.86
CA VAL A 145 23.57 3.05 15.19
C VAL A 145 22.50 2.06 15.66
N THR A 146 21.60 1.63 14.78
CA THR A 146 20.55 0.67 15.10
C THR A 146 21.08 -0.73 15.43
N LYS A 147 22.20 -1.15 14.84
CA LYS A 147 22.89 -2.42 15.17
C LYS A 147 23.58 -2.29 16.51
N LEU A 148 24.30 -1.18 16.74
CA LEU A 148 24.97 -0.90 18.04
C LEU A 148 23.95 -0.83 19.21
N GLU A 149 22.77 -0.27 18.99
CA GLU A 149 21.70 -0.23 20.00
C GLU A 149 21.24 -1.64 20.39
N LYS A 150 21.04 -2.49 19.38
CA LYS A 150 20.61 -3.88 19.58
C LYS A 150 21.70 -4.72 20.27
N ASP A 151 22.93 -4.62 19.82
CA ASP A 151 24.05 -5.44 20.29
C ASP A 151 24.56 -4.98 21.67
N SER A 152 24.51 -3.67 21.95
CA SER A 152 24.86 -3.12 23.26
C SER A 152 23.75 -3.28 24.30
N GLY A 153 22.49 -3.35 23.90
CA GLY A 153 21.33 -3.34 24.80
C GLY A 153 21.14 -2.03 25.58
N LEU A 154 21.82 -0.95 25.19
CA LEU A 154 21.78 0.33 25.90
C LEU A 154 20.55 1.13 25.47
N LYS A 155 19.74 1.55 26.46
CA LYS A 155 18.70 2.56 26.23
C LYS A 155 19.35 3.94 26.06
N ASN A 156 18.91 4.73 25.07
CA ASN A 156 19.45 6.06 24.73
C ASN A 156 20.91 6.04 24.21
N ILE A 157 21.23 5.15 23.31
CA ILE A 157 22.56 5.04 22.70
C ILE A 157 23.05 6.35 22.06
N LEU A 158 22.16 7.21 21.56
CA LEU A 158 22.51 8.48 20.91
C LEU A 158 23.26 9.44 21.83
N SER A 159 22.98 9.43 23.13
CA SER A 159 23.72 10.25 24.11
C SER A 159 25.14 9.76 24.32
N VAL A 160 25.34 8.43 24.28
CA VAL A 160 26.66 7.80 24.38
C VAL A 160 27.49 8.07 23.13
N ILE A 161 26.87 7.91 21.96
CA ILE A 161 27.51 8.23 20.66
C ILE A 161 27.91 9.70 20.61
N LYS A 162 27.04 10.61 21.05
CA LYS A 162 27.38 12.03 21.12
C LYS A 162 28.56 12.29 22.03
N SER A 163 28.63 11.69 23.22
CA SER A 163 29.75 11.84 24.14
C SER A 163 31.05 11.29 23.56
N LEU A 164 31.01 10.14 22.87
CA LEU A 164 32.19 9.58 22.20
C LEU A 164 32.63 10.42 20.98
N LEU A 165 31.69 11.04 20.29
CA LEU A 165 31.97 11.98 19.20
C LEU A 165 32.64 13.26 19.72
N ASP A 166 32.11 13.81 20.81
CA ASP A 166 32.67 15.01 21.47
C ASP A 166 34.09 14.74 22.00
N LYS A 167 34.45 13.48 22.28
CA LYS A 167 35.78 13.01 22.67
C LYS A 167 36.65 12.60 21.49
N GLU A 168 36.17 12.73 20.27
CA GLU A 168 36.84 12.28 19.04
C GLU A 168 37.19 10.79 19.01
N ALA A 169 36.56 9.97 19.84
CA ALA A 169 36.75 8.52 19.91
C ALA A 169 36.13 7.76 18.74
N ILE A 170 35.17 8.39 18.07
CA ILE A 170 34.46 7.83 16.93
C ILE A 170 34.19 8.91 15.88
N PHE A 171 34.04 8.49 14.64
CA PHE A 171 33.52 9.30 13.55
C PHE A 171 32.09 8.88 13.22
N VAL A 172 31.28 9.81 12.73
CA VAL A 172 29.93 9.55 12.27
C VAL A 172 29.85 9.81 10.78
N LYS A 173 29.52 8.77 10.03
CA LYS A 173 29.23 8.84 8.60
C LYS A 173 27.75 8.59 8.38
N GLU A 174 27.11 9.36 7.52
CA GLU A 174 25.78 9.04 7.02
C GLU A 174 25.92 8.23 5.73
N GLU A 175 25.58 6.95 5.81
CA GLU A 175 25.60 6.06 4.67
C GLU A 175 24.21 5.93 4.03
N LEU A 176 24.19 5.95 2.70
CA LEU A 176 22.95 5.74 1.95
C LEU A 176 22.70 4.25 1.76
N ARG A 177 21.62 3.75 2.32
CA ARG A 177 21.24 2.35 2.19
C ARG A 177 20.21 2.15 1.09
N ARG A 178 20.43 1.17 0.23
CA ARG A 178 19.40 0.65 -0.65
C ARG A 178 18.43 -0.18 0.21
N THR A 179 17.19 0.29 0.35
CA THR A 179 16.13 -0.42 1.09
C THR A 179 15.51 -1.56 0.27
N TYR A 180 15.62 -1.50 -1.05
CA TYR A 180 15.11 -2.50 -1.96
C TYR A 180 16.19 -3.50 -2.40
N LYS A 181 15.87 -4.81 -2.26
CA LYS A 181 16.63 -5.92 -2.87
C LYS A 181 15.66 -6.74 -3.71
N PRO A 182 15.91 -6.92 -5.02
CA PRO A 182 15.12 -7.81 -5.86
C PRO A 182 15.08 -9.22 -5.26
N LYS A 183 13.94 -9.89 -5.36
CA LYS A 183 13.86 -11.31 -5.05
C LYS A 183 14.45 -12.07 -6.22
N THR A 184 15.50 -12.85 -5.97
CA THR A 184 16.07 -13.75 -6.96
C THR A 184 15.67 -15.19 -6.68
N GLU A 185 15.37 -15.95 -7.73
CA GLU A 185 15.17 -17.38 -7.67
C GLU A 185 16.24 -18.09 -8.49
N THR A 186 16.68 -19.21 -7.96
CA THR A 186 17.63 -20.06 -8.66
C THR A 186 16.89 -20.87 -9.72
N ARG A 187 17.20 -20.60 -10.97
CA ARG A 187 16.66 -21.31 -12.14
C ARG A 187 17.69 -22.29 -12.68
N VAL A 188 17.18 -23.33 -13.35
CA VAL A 188 17.96 -24.42 -13.92
C VAL A 188 17.69 -24.47 -15.41
N ARG A 189 18.74 -24.61 -16.19
CA ARG A 189 18.65 -24.90 -17.62
C ARG A 189 19.66 -25.99 -18.00
N LEU A 190 19.43 -26.67 -19.13
CA LEU A 190 20.44 -27.54 -19.71
C LEU A 190 21.60 -26.71 -20.24
N ALA A 191 22.82 -27.19 -20.04
CA ALA A 191 24.00 -26.59 -20.65
C ALA A 191 23.88 -26.62 -22.19
N ASN A 192 24.44 -25.61 -22.84
CA ASN A 192 24.30 -25.45 -24.29
C ASN A 192 24.81 -26.69 -25.07
N GLU A 193 25.86 -27.33 -24.56
CA GLU A 193 26.45 -28.54 -25.14
C GLU A 193 25.50 -29.74 -25.12
N VAL A 194 24.57 -29.77 -24.16
CA VAL A 194 23.58 -30.82 -23.94
C VAL A 194 22.29 -30.61 -24.73
N ARG A 195 22.08 -29.42 -25.27
CA ARG A 195 20.90 -29.06 -26.06
C ARG A 195 20.93 -29.62 -27.49
N ASN A 196 21.26 -30.92 -27.62
CA ASN A 196 21.26 -31.64 -28.86
C ASN A 196 20.62 -33.02 -28.63
N GLU A 197 19.76 -33.45 -29.54
CA GLU A 197 19.00 -34.68 -29.43
C GLU A 197 19.90 -35.91 -29.29
N LYS A 198 21.00 -35.97 -30.07
CA LYS A 198 22.00 -37.03 -29.97
C LYS A 198 22.67 -37.09 -28.60
N ARG A 199 23.08 -35.92 -28.12
CA ARG A 199 23.77 -35.84 -26.82
C ARG A 199 22.84 -36.16 -25.65
N LEU A 200 21.54 -35.80 -25.74
CA LEU A 200 20.54 -36.20 -24.76
C LEU A 200 20.35 -37.74 -24.72
N GLN A 201 20.32 -38.41 -25.87
CA GLN A 201 20.25 -39.87 -25.91
C GLN A 201 21.49 -40.53 -25.30
N GLU A 202 22.69 -40.08 -25.64
CA GLU A 202 23.94 -40.55 -25.03
C GLU A 202 23.93 -40.38 -23.50
N LEU A 203 23.42 -39.24 -23.00
CA LEU A 203 23.30 -38.98 -21.58
C LEU A 203 22.33 -39.90 -20.85
N PHE A 204 21.25 -40.35 -21.49
CA PHE A 204 20.37 -41.36 -20.90
C PHE A 204 21.10 -42.69 -20.70
N ASP A 205 21.93 -43.07 -21.64
CA ASP A 205 22.76 -44.30 -21.55
C ASP A 205 23.87 -44.14 -20.49
N GLU A 206 24.54 -42.98 -20.43
CA GLU A 206 25.57 -42.66 -19.43
C GLU A 206 24.99 -42.66 -18.00
N LEU A 207 23.78 -42.11 -17.83
CA LEU A 207 23.10 -42.02 -16.55
C LEU A 207 22.30 -43.28 -16.17
N ALA A 208 22.21 -44.27 -17.02
CA ALA A 208 21.53 -45.55 -16.70
C ALA A 208 22.10 -46.24 -15.44
N ARG A 209 23.39 -46.00 -15.12
CA ARG A 209 24.04 -46.48 -13.88
C ARG A 209 23.82 -45.59 -12.66
N ALA A 210 23.17 -44.41 -12.83
CA ALA A 210 22.88 -43.45 -11.78
C ALA A 210 21.38 -43.08 -11.75
N PRO A 211 20.49 -43.99 -11.34
CA PRO A 211 19.05 -43.89 -11.55
C PRO A 211 18.42 -42.62 -10.95
N LYS A 212 18.94 -42.11 -9.82
CA LYS A 212 18.45 -40.86 -9.20
C LYS A 212 18.81 -39.61 -10.02
N GLN A 213 19.96 -39.61 -10.72
CA GLN A 213 20.34 -38.50 -11.60
C GLN A 213 19.55 -38.56 -12.90
N LEU A 214 19.29 -39.76 -13.42
CA LEU A 214 18.45 -39.96 -14.59
C LEU A 214 17.00 -39.48 -14.33
N ASP A 215 16.42 -39.86 -13.20
CA ASP A 215 15.07 -39.46 -12.82
C ASP A 215 14.95 -37.94 -12.70
N LEU A 216 15.96 -37.28 -12.11
CA LEU A 216 16.00 -35.82 -12.00
C LEU A 216 16.09 -35.15 -13.38
N LEU A 217 16.87 -35.70 -14.32
CA LEU A 217 16.96 -35.21 -15.70
C LEU A 217 15.64 -35.39 -16.45
N MET A 218 15.01 -36.54 -16.32
CA MET A 218 13.70 -36.84 -16.93
C MET A 218 12.63 -35.87 -16.41
N LYS A 219 12.64 -35.62 -15.10
CA LYS A 219 11.70 -34.67 -14.47
C LYS A 219 11.92 -33.23 -14.93
N TYR A 220 13.18 -32.83 -15.14
CA TYR A 220 13.50 -31.54 -15.75
C TYR A 220 12.95 -31.44 -17.19
N ILE A 221 13.13 -32.48 -18.02
CA ILE A 221 12.63 -32.52 -19.39
C ILE A 221 11.09 -32.39 -19.43
N GLU A 222 10.41 -33.09 -18.53
CA GLU A 222 8.95 -33.01 -18.36
C GLU A 222 8.52 -31.57 -17.99
N LEU A 223 9.14 -30.95 -16.98
CA LEU A 223 8.79 -29.64 -16.49
C LEU A 223 9.12 -28.52 -17.48
N SER A 224 10.27 -28.62 -18.15
CA SER A 224 10.70 -27.64 -19.14
C SER A 224 9.92 -27.75 -20.46
N GLY A 225 9.34 -28.94 -20.72
CA GLY A 225 8.69 -29.24 -21.99
C GLY A 225 9.64 -29.07 -23.20
N ILE A 226 10.96 -29.30 -22.98
CA ILE A 226 11.98 -29.06 -24.00
C ILE A 226 11.83 -30.03 -25.18
N LEU A 227 11.27 -31.22 -24.95
CA LEU A 227 10.90 -32.18 -26.00
C LEU A 227 9.46 -31.91 -26.46
N GLY A 228 9.28 -31.61 -27.74
CA GLY A 228 7.96 -31.43 -28.38
C GLY A 228 7.76 -32.45 -29.49
N GLY A 229 6.56 -32.46 -30.13
CA GLY A 229 6.25 -33.39 -31.22
C GLY A 229 7.19 -33.33 -32.43
N ASP A 230 7.90 -32.22 -32.63
CA ASP A 230 8.83 -31.99 -33.75
C ASP A 230 10.30 -31.85 -33.28
N GLY A 231 10.66 -32.37 -32.09
CA GLY A 231 12.03 -32.34 -31.54
C GLY A 231 12.23 -31.30 -30.42
N LEU A 232 13.49 -30.87 -30.24
CA LEU A 232 13.88 -29.92 -29.18
C LEU A 232 13.35 -28.50 -29.44
N LYS A 233 12.64 -27.94 -28.46
CA LYS A 233 12.16 -26.56 -28.53
C LYS A 233 13.29 -25.55 -28.32
N SER A 234 13.33 -24.51 -29.14
CA SER A 234 14.30 -23.41 -29.05
C SER A 234 14.13 -22.60 -27.75
N PHE A 235 12.90 -22.51 -27.19
CA PHE A 235 12.56 -21.78 -25.97
C PHE A 235 11.82 -22.71 -24.99
N PRO A 236 12.56 -23.52 -24.19
CA PRO A 236 11.94 -24.34 -23.16
C PRO A 236 11.44 -23.48 -21.99
N LYS A 237 10.46 -24.01 -21.26
CA LYS A 237 9.96 -23.37 -20.06
C LYS A 237 11.04 -23.34 -18.97
N GLU A 238 11.20 -22.19 -18.32
CA GLU A 238 12.16 -22.04 -17.22
C GLU A 238 11.76 -22.86 -15.99
N VAL A 239 12.69 -23.61 -15.42
CA VAL A 239 12.44 -24.52 -14.29
C VAL A 239 13.09 -23.98 -13.02
N ASN A 240 12.31 -23.87 -11.94
CA ASN A 240 12.81 -23.46 -10.62
C ASN A 240 13.52 -24.64 -9.93
N LYS A 241 14.73 -24.42 -9.38
CA LYS A 241 15.52 -25.45 -8.70
C LYS A 241 14.75 -26.12 -7.56
N LYS A 242 14.03 -25.37 -6.72
CA LYS A 242 13.27 -25.91 -5.58
C LYS A 242 12.11 -26.79 -6.05
N GLU A 243 11.39 -26.35 -7.08
CA GLU A 243 10.29 -27.11 -7.68
C GLU A 243 10.78 -28.41 -8.30
N LEU A 244 11.90 -28.36 -9.03
CA LEU A 244 12.51 -29.53 -9.64
C LEU A 244 12.90 -30.59 -8.59
N LEU A 245 13.59 -30.16 -7.52
CA LEU A 245 13.99 -31.05 -6.43
C LEU A 245 12.79 -31.67 -5.70
N LEU A 246 11.73 -30.87 -5.47
CA LEU A 246 10.52 -31.32 -4.81
C LEU A 246 9.80 -32.40 -5.65
N ARG A 247 9.61 -32.11 -6.95
CA ARG A 247 8.87 -33.02 -7.85
C ARG A 247 9.64 -34.31 -8.18
N ALA A 248 10.97 -34.24 -8.20
CA ALA A 248 11.83 -35.42 -8.41
C ALA A 248 12.16 -36.16 -7.09
N SER A 249 11.69 -35.64 -5.93
CA SER A 249 12.07 -36.16 -4.60
C SER A 249 13.58 -36.34 -4.45
N ALA A 250 14.39 -35.49 -5.09
CA ALA A 250 15.82 -35.60 -5.18
C ALA A 250 16.55 -34.74 -4.14
N SER A 251 17.67 -35.25 -3.62
CA SER A 251 18.51 -34.47 -2.70
C SER A 251 19.36 -33.44 -3.46
N PRO A 252 19.78 -32.34 -2.79
CA PRO A 252 20.69 -31.36 -3.36
C PRO A 252 22.01 -31.96 -3.89
N ALA A 253 22.50 -33.05 -3.29
CA ALA A 253 23.71 -33.74 -3.72
C ALA A 253 23.56 -34.39 -5.12
N VAL A 254 22.39 -34.98 -5.41
CA VAL A 254 22.09 -35.56 -6.73
C VAL A 254 22.05 -34.44 -7.79
N PHE A 255 21.47 -33.31 -7.45
CA PHE A 255 21.41 -32.14 -8.33
C PHE A 255 22.81 -31.58 -8.63
N ASN A 256 23.62 -31.36 -7.58
CA ASN A 256 24.98 -30.87 -7.75
C ASN A 256 25.83 -31.79 -8.62
N GLY A 257 25.64 -33.11 -8.50
CA GLY A 257 26.31 -34.06 -9.38
C GLY A 257 25.97 -33.92 -10.87
N LEU A 258 24.80 -33.40 -11.24
CA LEU A 258 24.47 -33.05 -12.63
C LEU A 258 25.04 -31.69 -13.04
N VAL A 259 25.20 -30.77 -12.10
CA VAL A 259 25.89 -29.49 -12.32
C VAL A 259 27.38 -29.71 -12.53
N ASP A 260 28.04 -30.54 -11.69
CA ASP A 260 29.45 -30.88 -11.79
C ASP A 260 29.78 -31.62 -13.10
N LYS A 261 28.81 -32.35 -13.65
CA LYS A 261 28.91 -33.00 -14.96
C LYS A 261 28.58 -32.08 -16.14
N HIS A 262 28.41 -30.80 -15.90
CA HIS A 262 28.03 -29.80 -16.90
C HIS A 262 26.75 -30.15 -17.69
N ILE A 263 25.81 -30.87 -17.06
CA ILE A 263 24.51 -31.19 -17.64
C ILE A 263 23.52 -30.07 -17.35
N PHE A 264 23.54 -29.58 -16.11
CA PHE A 264 22.74 -28.42 -15.69
C PHE A 264 23.59 -27.17 -15.47
N GLU A 265 23.08 -26.04 -15.92
CA GLU A 265 23.56 -24.72 -15.57
C GLU A 265 22.57 -24.04 -14.63
N VAL A 266 23.11 -23.43 -13.60
CA VAL A 266 22.32 -22.70 -12.57
C VAL A 266 22.55 -21.22 -12.75
N TYR A 267 21.47 -20.46 -12.80
CA TYR A 267 21.53 -19.00 -12.86
C TYR A 267 20.53 -18.36 -11.91
N GLN A 268 20.82 -17.15 -11.49
CA GLN A 268 19.91 -16.35 -10.67
C GLN A 268 19.04 -15.51 -11.58
N GLN A 269 17.74 -15.66 -11.44
CA GLN A 269 16.75 -14.83 -12.15
C GLN A 269 16.03 -13.95 -11.16
N GLU A 270 15.94 -12.68 -11.44
CA GLU A 270 15.06 -11.79 -10.70
C GLU A 270 13.61 -12.21 -10.97
N VAL A 271 12.90 -12.54 -9.89
CA VAL A 271 11.50 -12.96 -9.98
C VAL A 271 10.66 -11.95 -9.23
N GLY A 272 9.67 -11.39 -9.90
CA GLY A 272 8.69 -10.55 -9.25
C GLY A 272 8.02 -11.30 -8.10
N ARG A 273 7.85 -10.62 -6.96
CA ARG A 273 7.19 -11.18 -5.77
C ARG A 273 5.69 -11.36 -5.97
N LEU A 274 5.19 -10.77 -7.04
CA LEU A 274 3.79 -10.88 -7.45
C LEU A 274 3.57 -12.27 -8.03
N ASN A 275 2.91 -13.13 -7.27
CA ASN A 275 2.56 -14.48 -7.69
C ASN A 275 1.61 -14.43 -8.89
N SER A 276 2.13 -14.62 -10.09
CA SER A 276 1.34 -15.00 -11.25
C SER A 276 1.00 -16.49 -11.10
N VAL A 277 0.00 -16.82 -10.30
CA VAL A 277 -0.68 -18.10 -10.42
C VAL A 277 -1.38 -18.05 -11.77
N LEU A 278 -0.95 -18.84 -12.74
CA LEU A 278 -1.66 -19.05 -13.99
C LEU A 278 -3.07 -19.54 -13.66
N ARG A 279 -4.00 -18.63 -13.49
CA ARG A 279 -5.43 -18.93 -13.34
C ARG A 279 -6.04 -18.91 -14.74
N GLU A 280 -6.92 -19.85 -14.99
CA GLU A 280 -7.71 -19.88 -16.21
C GLU A 280 -8.52 -18.57 -16.32
N ILE A 281 -8.32 -17.82 -17.41
CA ILE A 281 -9.03 -16.57 -17.65
C ILE A 281 -10.47 -16.93 -18.04
N LEU A 282 -11.41 -16.42 -17.29
CA LEU A 282 -12.83 -16.63 -17.54
C LEU A 282 -13.37 -15.52 -18.48
N PRO A 283 -14.34 -15.86 -19.35
CA PRO A 283 -15.01 -14.85 -20.17
C PRO A 283 -15.77 -13.84 -19.30
N ILE A 284 -15.92 -12.62 -19.81
CA ILE A 284 -16.71 -11.57 -19.15
C ILE A 284 -18.18 -11.97 -19.18
N ASN A 285 -18.85 -11.88 -18.04
CA ASN A 285 -20.28 -12.15 -17.94
C ASN A 285 -21.08 -11.13 -18.76
N PRO A 286 -22.14 -11.55 -19.49
CA PRO A 286 -23.00 -10.62 -20.18
C PRO A 286 -23.74 -9.70 -19.20
N LEU A 287 -23.91 -8.45 -19.57
CA LEU A 287 -24.74 -7.50 -18.83
C LEU A 287 -26.23 -7.89 -18.98
N ASN A 288 -26.99 -7.75 -17.89
CA ASN A 288 -28.46 -7.79 -18.00
C ASN A 288 -28.99 -6.50 -18.68
N GLU A 289 -30.28 -6.46 -18.97
CA GLU A 289 -30.88 -5.33 -19.71
C GLU A 289 -30.65 -3.99 -19.00
N HIS A 290 -30.87 -3.89 -17.72
CA HIS A 290 -30.68 -2.66 -16.92
C HIS A 290 -29.21 -2.24 -16.86
N GLN A 291 -28.30 -3.19 -16.70
CA GLN A 291 -26.86 -2.92 -16.71
C GLN A 291 -26.38 -2.46 -18.10
N LYS A 292 -26.93 -3.07 -19.17
CA LYS A 292 -26.59 -2.67 -20.53
C LYS A 292 -27.10 -1.27 -20.84
N MET A 293 -28.32 -0.94 -20.44
CA MET A 293 -28.85 0.42 -20.59
C MET A 293 -27.96 1.44 -19.85
N ALA A 294 -27.58 1.16 -18.60
CA ALA A 294 -26.71 2.02 -17.83
C ALA A 294 -25.30 2.13 -18.46
N TYR A 295 -24.75 1.03 -18.98
CA TYR A 295 -23.47 1.04 -19.71
C TYR A 295 -23.55 1.95 -20.94
N ASP A 296 -24.59 1.80 -21.77
CA ASP A 296 -24.78 2.62 -22.97
C ASP A 296 -24.99 4.11 -22.63
N GLU A 297 -25.64 4.40 -21.49
CA GLU A 297 -25.79 5.77 -20.97
C GLU A 297 -24.46 6.36 -20.48
N VAL A 298 -23.60 5.59 -19.81
CA VAL A 298 -22.25 6.01 -19.43
C VAL A 298 -21.43 6.38 -20.69
N ILE A 299 -21.45 5.52 -21.70
CA ILE A 299 -20.75 5.78 -22.97
C ILE A 299 -21.28 7.05 -23.66
N ARG A 300 -22.60 7.25 -23.71
CA ARG A 300 -23.21 8.49 -24.25
C ARG A 300 -22.81 9.72 -23.43
N SER A 301 -22.82 9.59 -22.09
CA SER A 301 -22.41 10.66 -21.19
C SER A 301 -20.96 11.08 -21.46
N PHE A 302 -20.05 10.13 -21.69
CA PHE A 302 -18.65 10.40 -21.98
C PHE A 302 -18.38 11.12 -23.31
N GLN A 303 -19.34 11.16 -24.23
CA GLN A 303 -19.22 11.95 -25.45
C GLN A 303 -19.22 13.46 -25.17
N SER A 304 -19.97 13.91 -24.15
CA SER A 304 -20.14 15.33 -23.82
C SER A 304 -19.52 15.74 -22.47
N LYS A 305 -19.27 14.77 -21.58
CA LYS A 305 -18.74 14.99 -20.23
C LYS A 305 -17.45 14.20 -20.01
N ASN A 306 -16.56 14.72 -19.17
CA ASN A 306 -15.34 14.01 -18.78
C ASN A 306 -15.51 13.20 -17.50
N VAL A 307 -16.52 13.54 -16.68
CA VAL A 307 -16.84 12.87 -15.44
C VAL A 307 -18.29 12.44 -15.48
N CYS A 308 -18.58 11.19 -15.09
CA CYS A 308 -19.92 10.64 -14.98
C CYS A 308 -20.10 9.99 -13.61
N LEU A 309 -21.23 10.25 -12.95
CA LEU A 309 -21.64 9.55 -11.75
C LEU A 309 -22.54 8.37 -12.15
N LEU A 310 -22.13 7.17 -11.78
CA LEU A 310 -22.99 5.97 -11.78
C LEU A 310 -23.59 5.80 -10.39
N HIS A 311 -24.79 6.33 -10.21
CA HIS A 311 -25.57 6.21 -8.97
C HIS A 311 -26.36 4.90 -9.00
N GLY A 312 -25.84 3.87 -8.36
CA GLY A 312 -26.46 2.55 -8.35
C GLY A 312 -26.66 2.03 -6.93
N VAL A 313 -27.86 1.51 -6.66
CA VAL A 313 -28.16 0.89 -5.37
C VAL A 313 -27.18 -0.25 -5.04
N THR A 314 -27.06 -0.59 -3.77
CA THR A 314 -26.22 -1.71 -3.32
C THR A 314 -26.69 -3.01 -3.99
N ALA A 315 -25.75 -3.83 -4.46
CA ALA A 315 -26.01 -5.08 -5.20
C ALA A 315 -26.72 -4.89 -6.57
N SER A 316 -26.64 -3.71 -7.18
CA SER A 316 -27.12 -3.49 -8.56
C SER A 316 -26.19 -4.06 -9.63
N GLY A 317 -24.98 -4.46 -9.25
CA GLY A 317 -23.98 -5.01 -10.16
C GLY A 317 -23.13 -3.95 -10.87
N LYS A 318 -22.89 -2.79 -10.27
CA LYS A 318 -21.98 -1.74 -10.78
C LYS A 318 -20.65 -2.31 -11.27
N THR A 319 -20.10 -3.28 -10.55
CA THR A 319 -18.81 -3.90 -10.88
C THR A 319 -18.81 -4.58 -12.25
N GLU A 320 -19.93 -5.17 -12.70
CA GLU A 320 -20.00 -5.75 -14.06
C GLU A 320 -19.89 -4.65 -15.12
N ILE A 321 -20.56 -3.52 -14.90
CA ILE A 321 -20.44 -2.35 -15.81
C ILE A 321 -18.98 -1.86 -15.84
N TYR A 322 -18.30 -1.81 -14.69
CA TYR A 322 -16.87 -1.45 -14.64
C TYR A 322 -16.01 -2.40 -15.48
N ILE A 323 -16.23 -3.72 -15.34
CA ILE A 323 -15.48 -4.73 -16.10
C ILE A 323 -15.62 -4.52 -17.61
N HIS A 324 -16.82 -4.23 -18.09
CA HIS A 324 -17.05 -3.95 -19.51
C HIS A 324 -16.39 -2.66 -19.99
N LEU A 325 -16.44 -1.58 -19.18
CA LEU A 325 -15.75 -0.31 -19.48
C LEU A 325 -14.23 -0.46 -19.50
N ILE A 326 -13.69 -1.25 -18.57
CA ILE A 326 -12.27 -1.58 -18.49
C ILE A 326 -11.84 -2.30 -19.77
N GLU A 327 -12.53 -3.37 -20.14
CA GLU A 327 -12.19 -4.16 -21.33
C GLU A 327 -12.25 -3.31 -22.62
N GLU A 328 -13.26 -2.45 -22.76
CA GLU A 328 -13.36 -1.54 -23.90
C GLU A 328 -12.20 -0.55 -23.94
N THR A 329 -11.79 -0.01 -22.78
CA THR A 329 -10.66 0.91 -22.68
C THR A 329 -9.34 0.23 -23.05
N ILE A 330 -9.15 -1.01 -22.61
CA ILE A 330 -7.93 -1.80 -22.92
C ILE A 330 -7.88 -2.17 -24.40
N ARG A 331 -9.01 -2.50 -25.03
CA ARG A 331 -9.06 -2.74 -26.48
C ARG A 331 -8.60 -1.53 -27.29
N GLN A 332 -8.78 -0.32 -26.76
CA GLN A 332 -8.30 0.92 -27.36
C GLN A 332 -6.79 1.17 -27.09
N GLY A 333 -6.07 0.24 -26.46
CA GLY A 333 -4.67 0.37 -26.10
C GLY A 333 -4.41 1.36 -24.96
N LYS A 334 -5.41 1.62 -24.12
CA LYS A 334 -5.32 2.57 -23.02
C LYS A 334 -5.32 1.87 -21.67
N GLN A 335 -4.71 2.53 -20.67
CA GLN A 335 -4.62 2.04 -19.30
C GLN A 335 -5.82 2.51 -18.46
N VAL A 336 -6.09 1.75 -17.40
CA VAL A 336 -7.18 2.01 -16.45
C VAL A 336 -6.65 2.11 -15.04
N LEU A 337 -7.05 3.14 -14.31
CA LEU A 337 -6.89 3.26 -12.86
C LEU A 337 -8.24 2.99 -12.18
N TYR A 338 -8.30 1.91 -11.38
CA TYR A 338 -9.48 1.59 -10.60
C TYR A 338 -9.19 1.77 -9.11
N LEU A 339 -9.78 2.80 -8.52
CA LEU A 339 -9.63 3.15 -7.12
C LEU A 339 -10.73 2.55 -6.27
N LEU A 340 -10.32 1.93 -5.17
CA LEU A 340 -11.19 1.42 -4.11
C LEU A 340 -10.80 2.02 -2.76
N PRO A 341 -11.74 2.21 -1.82
CA PRO A 341 -11.43 2.46 -0.42
C PRO A 341 -10.59 1.31 0.17
N GLU A 342 -9.72 1.60 1.12
CA GLU A 342 -8.87 0.57 1.76
C GLU A 342 -9.67 -0.60 2.33
N ILE A 343 -10.86 -0.33 2.87
CA ILE A 343 -11.78 -1.34 3.43
C ILE A 343 -12.48 -2.18 2.35
N ALA A 344 -12.64 -1.65 1.14
CA ALA A 344 -13.33 -2.33 0.03
C ALA A 344 -12.38 -3.19 -0.82
N LEU A 345 -11.06 -2.99 -0.71
CA LEU A 345 -10.07 -3.82 -1.39
C LEU A 345 -9.99 -5.20 -0.71
N THR A 346 -10.98 -6.02 -0.96
CA THR A 346 -11.09 -7.38 -0.42
C THR A 346 -10.52 -8.40 -1.37
N THR A 347 -10.21 -9.59 -0.86
CA THR A 347 -9.79 -10.74 -1.65
C THR A 347 -10.81 -11.04 -2.76
N GLN A 348 -12.10 -10.87 -2.47
CA GLN A 348 -13.19 -11.17 -3.40
C GLN A 348 -13.15 -10.30 -4.67
N ILE A 349 -13.01 -8.98 -4.55
CA ILE A 349 -12.94 -8.09 -5.73
C ILE A 349 -11.66 -8.31 -6.51
N THR A 350 -10.55 -8.52 -5.80
CA THR A 350 -9.26 -8.82 -6.39
C THR A 350 -9.31 -10.12 -7.22
N GLU A 351 -9.82 -11.20 -6.63
CA GLU A 351 -9.95 -12.49 -7.34
C GLU A 351 -10.91 -12.40 -8.54
N ARG A 352 -12.00 -11.65 -8.39
CA ARG A 352 -12.95 -11.46 -9.48
C ARG A 352 -12.31 -10.80 -10.69
N LEU A 353 -11.54 -9.72 -10.48
CA LEU A 353 -10.84 -9.03 -11.56
C LEU A 353 -9.67 -9.85 -12.10
N GLN A 354 -8.93 -10.57 -11.26
CA GLN A 354 -7.86 -11.45 -11.70
C GLN A 354 -8.34 -12.61 -12.58
N ARG A 355 -9.55 -13.16 -12.32
CA ARG A 355 -10.15 -14.20 -13.17
C ARG A 355 -10.48 -13.70 -14.58
N VAL A 356 -10.77 -12.41 -14.72
CA VAL A 356 -11.11 -11.81 -16.03
C VAL A 356 -9.88 -11.28 -16.75
N PHE A 357 -9.01 -10.58 -16.03
CA PHE A 357 -7.92 -9.82 -16.65
C PHE A 357 -6.53 -10.47 -16.49
N GLY A 358 -6.40 -11.46 -15.61
CA GLY A 358 -5.13 -12.18 -15.41
C GLY A 358 -3.95 -11.26 -15.11
N ASP A 359 -2.85 -11.45 -15.84
CA ASP A 359 -1.59 -10.72 -15.67
C ASP A 359 -1.62 -9.27 -16.14
N ARG A 360 -2.72 -8.83 -16.81
CA ARG A 360 -2.95 -7.43 -17.18
C ARG A 360 -3.29 -6.54 -15.99
N LEU A 361 -3.67 -7.16 -14.85
CA LEU A 361 -4.07 -6.48 -13.61
C LEU A 361 -2.89 -6.35 -12.65
N GLY A 362 -2.52 -5.12 -12.32
CA GLY A 362 -1.63 -4.78 -11.20
C GLY A 362 -2.44 -4.35 -9.98
N ILE A 363 -2.06 -4.82 -8.79
CA ILE A 363 -2.72 -4.46 -7.53
C ILE A 363 -1.75 -3.65 -6.70
N TYR A 364 -2.14 -2.40 -6.34
CA TYR A 364 -1.29 -1.51 -5.58
C TYR A 364 -1.94 -1.10 -4.26
N HIS A 365 -1.33 -1.56 -3.15
CA HIS A 365 -1.93 -1.44 -1.82
C HIS A 365 -0.89 -1.05 -0.75
N SER A 366 -1.28 -0.25 0.23
CA SER A 366 -0.40 0.21 1.33
C SER A 366 0.10 -0.94 2.23
N LYS A 367 -0.64 -2.05 2.33
CA LYS A 367 -0.26 -3.24 3.10
C LYS A 367 0.75 -4.15 2.39
N PHE A 368 0.99 -3.94 1.10
CA PHE A 368 2.01 -4.71 0.40
C PHE A 368 3.41 -4.35 0.90
N PRO A 369 4.32 -5.32 1.00
CA PRO A 369 5.71 -5.05 1.25
C PRO A 369 6.24 -3.99 0.28
N ASP A 370 7.10 -3.13 0.78
CA ASP A 370 7.62 -2.01 -0.03
C ASP A 370 8.30 -2.48 -1.32
N ALA A 371 8.94 -3.65 -1.26
CA ALA A 371 9.56 -4.28 -2.44
C ALA A 371 8.56 -4.59 -3.57
N GLU A 372 7.36 -5.08 -3.26
CA GLU A 372 6.30 -5.33 -4.25
C GLU A 372 5.78 -4.03 -4.87
N ARG A 373 5.68 -2.98 -4.05
CA ARG A 373 5.29 -1.65 -4.51
C ARG A 373 6.31 -1.06 -5.49
N VAL A 374 7.61 -1.30 -5.25
CA VAL A 374 8.69 -0.92 -6.15
C VAL A 374 8.61 -1.71 -7.47
N GLU A 375 8.37 -3.02 -7.40
CA GLU A 375 8.22 -3.85 -8.60
C GLU A 375 7.06 -3.39 -9.50
N ILE A 376 5.91 -3.06 -8.88
CA ILE A 376 4.76 -2.52 -9.63
C ILE A 376 5.13 -1.18 -10.28
N TRP A 377 5.80 -0.29 -9.54
CA TRP A 377 6.26 1.00 -10.06
C TRP A 377 7.19 0.81 -11.27
N GLN A 378 8.21 -0.03 -11.13
CA GLN A 378 9.18 -0.30 -12.19
C GLN A 378 8.52 -0.95 -13.41
N LYS A 379 7.62 -1.93 -13.20
CA LYS A 379 6.87 -2.55 -14.29
C LYS A 379 6.01 -1.53 -15.03
N GLN A 380 5.36 -0.59 -14.33
CA GLN A 380 4.57 0.47 -14.96
C GLN A 380 5.40 1.42 -15.83
N LEU A 381 6.69 1.58 -15.53
CA LEU A 381 7.61 2.36 -16.37
C LEU A 381 8.02 1.64 -17.66
N THR A 382 7.84 0.34 -17.77
CA THR A 382 8.17 -0.43 -18.97
C THR A 382 7.11 -0.25 -20.07
N GLU A 383 7.44 -0.62 -21.30
CA GLU A 383 6.47 -0.65 -22.40
C GLU A 383 5.35 -1.68 -22.18
N LYS A 384 5.65 -2.75 -21.44
CA LYS A 384 4.71 -3.81 -21.05
C LYS A 384 4.22 -3.64 -19.61
N GLY A 385 3.83 -2.43 -19.24
CA GLY A 385 3.19 -2.14 -17.96
C GLY A 385 1.86 -2.89 -17.78
N TYR A 386 1.23 -2.71 -16.62
CA TYR A 386 -0.12 -3.22 -16.43
C TYR A 386 -1.13 -2.37 -17.23
N ASP A 387 -2.12 -3.03 -17.83
CA ASP A 387 -3.24 -2.35 -18.47
C ASP A 387 -4.21 -1.77 -17.43
N ILE A 388 -4.32 -2.44 -16.29
CA ILE A 388 -5.19 -2.04 -15.18
C ILE A 388 -4.37 -1.95 -13.90
N ILE A 389 -4.54 -0.85 -13.18
CA ILE A 389 -4.11 -0.74 -11.80
C ILE A 389 -5.34 -0.69 -10.89
N LEU A 390 -5.51 -1.72 -10.07
CA LEU A 390 -6.46 -1.74 -8.96
C LEU A 390 -5.74 -1.28 -7.70
N GLY A 391 -6.23 -0.24 -7.05
CA GLY A 391 -5.55 0.20 -5.86
C GLY A 391 -6.31 1.19 -5.00
N VAL A 392 -5.64 1.61 -3.94
CA VAL A 392 -6.14 2.58 -2.98
C VAL A 392 -5.64 4.00 -3.31
N ARG A 393 -5.94 4.97 -2.46
CA ARG A 393 -5.63 6.40 -2.69
C ARG A 393 -4.22 6.70 -3.22
N SER A 394 -3.19 5.96 -2.79
CA SER A 394 -1.80 6.20 -3.22
C SER A 394 -1.52 5.78 -4.67
N SER A 395 -2.42 5.02 -5.29
CA SER A 395 -2.26 4.55 -6.67
C SER A 395 -2.33 5.67 -7.71
N VAL A 396 -2.84 6.84 -7.35
CA VAL A 396 -2.86 8.04 -8.22
C VAL A 396 -1.46 8.55 -8.57
N PHE A 397 -0.43 8.15 -7.81
CA PHE A 397 0.95 8.57 -8.05
C PHE A 397 1.72 7.65 -9.02
N LEU A 398 1.18 6.48 -9.35
CA LEU A 398 1.85 5.55 -10.25
C LEU A 398 2.08 6.16 -11.64
N PRO A 399 3.15 5.77 -12.33
CA PRO A 399 3.40 6.22 -13.70
C PRO A 399 2.43 5.57 -14.67
N PHE A 400 1.65 6.39 -15.38
CA PHE A 400 0.81 5.96 -16.50
C PHE A 400 1.38 6.54 -17.80
N ARG A 401 1.36 5.76 -18.88
CA ARG A 401 1.78 6.23 -20.21
C ARG A 401 0.61 6.69 -21.06
N ASN A 402 -0.50 5.98 -20.97
CA ASN A 402 -1.69 6.23 -21.79
C ASN A 402 -2.98 5.95 -20.98
N LEU A 403 -3.21 6.74 -19.93
CA LEU A 403 -4.40 6.60 -19.10
C LEU A 403 -5.66 6.96 -19.89
N GLY A 404 -6.64 6.06 -19.95
CA GLY A 404 -7.90 6.27 -20.71
C GLY A 404 -9.14 6.33 -19.85
N LEU A 405 -9.12 5.65 -18.70
CA LEU A 405 -10.26 5.60 -17.79
C LEU A 405 -9.79 5.60 -16.34
N VAL A 406 -10.47 6.36 -15.51
CA VAL A 406 -10.35 6.31 -14.04
C VAL A 406 -11.70 5.92 -13.46
N ILE A 407 -11.73 4.88 -12.66
CA ILE A 407 -12.92 4.45 -11.91
C ILE A 407 -12.65 4.72 -10.43
N VAL A 408 -13.57 5.42 -9.77
CA VAL A 408 -13.53 5.65 -8.33
C VAL A 408 -14.80 5.04 -7.73
N ASP A 409 -14.66 3.85 -7.15
CA ASP A 409 -15.79 3.17 -6.52
C ASP A 409 -15.98 3.65 -5.08
N GLU A 410 -17.23 3.64 -4.60
CA GLU A 410 -17.63 4.24 -3.32
C GLU A 410 -17.02 5.65 -3.13
N GLU A 411 -17.25 6.53 -4.13
CA GLU A 411 -16.61 7.84 -4.25
C GLU A 411 -16.79 8.75 -3.03
N HIS A 412 -17.84 8.50 -2.23
CA HIS A 412 -18.20 9.25 -1.03
C HIS A 412 -17.29 8.94 0.17
N GLU A 413 -16.49 7.86 0.10
CA GLU A 413 -15.71 7.38 1.24
C GLU A 413 -14.63 8.37 1.70
N ASN A 414 -14.62 8.67 3.00
CA ASN A 414 -13.67 9.59 3.60
C ASN A 414 -12.22 9.07 3.61
N THR A 415 -12.02 7.77 3.44
CA THR A 415 -10.68 7.14 3.39
C THR A 415 -9.86 7.56 2.17
N TYR A 416 -10.50 8.13 1.16
CA TYR A 416 -9.81 8.79 0.04
C TYR A 416 -9.09 10.07 0.42
N LYS A 417 -9.41 10.68 1.58
CA LYS A 417 -8.71 11.84 2.11
C LYS A 417 -7.49 11.41 2.92
N GLN A 418 -6.31 11.87 2.53
CA GLN A 418 -5.12 11.79 3.36
C GLN A 418 -5.16 12.88 4.42
N GLN A 419 -5.18 12.50 5.70
CA GLN A 419 -5.22 13.44 6.81
C GLN A 419 -3.82 13.95 7.15
N ASP A 420 -2.84 13.05 7.24
CA ASP A 420 -1.46 13.32 7.56
C ASP A 420 -0.57 12.20 6.96
N PRO A 421 0.66 12.49 6.54
CA PRO A 421 1.32 13.80 6.39
C PRO A 421 0.84 14.58 5.15
N ALA A 422 1.42 15.78 4.92
CA ALA A 422 1.28 16.46 3.65
C ALA A 422 1.85 15.61 2.49
N PRO A 423 1.27 15.74 1.27
CA PRO A 423 0.09 16.50 0.87
C PRO A 423 -1.18 15.90 1.46
N ARG A 424 -2.07 16.75 1.98
CA ARG A 424 -3.37 16.31 2.50
C ARG A 424 -4.41 16.23 1.38
N TYR A 425 -4.09 15.45 0.35
CA TYR A 425 -4.90 15.32 -0.86
C TYR A 425 -6.14 14.43 -0.66
N HIS A 426 -7.13 14.62 -1.53
CA HIS A 426 -8.30 13.76 -1.64
C HIS A 426 -8.21 12.97 -2.95
N ALA A 427 -8.01 11.66 -2.87
CA ALA A 427 -7.68 10.83 -4.04
C ALA A 427 -8.76 10.87 -5.13
N ARG A 428 -10.06 10.91 -4.81
CA ARG A 428 -11.14 11.10 -5.79
C ARG A 428 -10.93 12.36 -6.62
N ASN A 429 -10.75 13.51 -5.96
CA ASN A 429 -10.58 14.79 -6.65
C ASN A 429 -9.29 14.83 -7.45
N THR A 430 -8.22 14.30 -6.87
CA THR A 430 -6.90 14.20 -7.50
C THR A 430 -6.93 13.29 -8.74
N ALA A 431 -7.67 12.19 -8.67
CA ALA A 431 -7.85 11.25 -9.78
C ALA A 431 -8.63 11.87 -10.96
N ILE A 432 -9.61 12.72 -10.69
CA ILE A 432 -10.34 13.48 -11.72
C ILE A 432 -9.38 14.41 -12.48
N ILE A 433 -8.49 15.08 -11.75
CA ILE A 433 -7.50 15.97 -12.37
C ILE A 433 -6.44 15.17 -13.14
N LEU A 434 -5.96 14.07 -12.56
CA LEU A 434 -5.05 13.15 -13.24
C LEU A 434 -5.67 12.69 -14.58
N ALA A 435 -6.92 12.23 -14.56
CA ALA A 435 -7.65 11.84 -15.76
C ALA A 435 -7.73 12.99 -16.79
N ALA A 436 -8.03 14.20 -16.34
CA ALA A 436 -8.10 15.37 -17.21
C ALA A 436 -6.75 15.68 -17.89
N MET A 437 -5.62 15.52 -17.18
CA MET A 437 -4.28 15.72 -17.74
C MET A 437 -3.94 14.74 -18.86
N TYR A 438 -4.51 13.51 -18.81
CA TYR A 438 -4.36 12.48 -19.85
C TYR A 438 -5.48 12.52 -20.91
N GLY A 439 -6.46 13.41 -20.79
CA GLY A 439 -7.67 13.35 -21.63
C GLY A 439 -8.53 12.11 -21.39
N ALA A 440 -8.34 11.45 -20.25
CA ALA A 440 -9.07 10.25 -19.83
C ALA A 440 -10.46 10.60 -19.29
N LYS A 441 -11.35 9.61 -19.26
CA LYS A 441 -12.68 9.73 -18.65
C LYS A 441 -12.65 9.28 -17.20
N THR A 442 -13.56 9.83 -16.38
CA THR A 442 -13.70 9.44 -14.97
C THR A 442 -15.12 8.95 -14.70
N LEU A 443 -15.23 7.75 -14.14
CA LEU A 443 -16.47 7.19 -13.63
C LEU A 443 -16.42 7.20 -12.10
N LEU A 444 -17.37 7.88 -11.48
CA LEU A 444 -17.60 7.86 -10.03
C LEU A 444 -18.75 6.90 -9.73
N GLY A 445 -18.51 5.87 -8.94
CA GLY A 445 -19.52 4.87 -8.61
C GLY A 445 -19.88 4.92 -7.12
N THR A 446 -21.18 4.90 -6.81
CA THR A 446 -21.65 4.85 -5.41
C THR A 446 -23.14 4.57 -5.34
N ALA A 447 -23.61 4.11 -4.16
CA ALA A 447 -25.03 4.08 -3.81
C ALA A 447 -25.48 5.35 -3.08
N THR A 448 -24.55 6.07 -2.46
CA THR A 448 -24.78 7.25 -1.61
C THR A 448 -23.81 8.36 -2.00
N PRO A 449 -24.12 9.13 -3.07
CA PRO A 449 -23.23 10.16 -3.59
C PRO A 449 -22.85 11.20 -2.54
N SER A 450 -21.60 11.67 -2.58
CA SER A 450 -21.19 12.84 -1.80
C SER A 450 -21.94 14.09 -2.26
N ILE A 451 -22.14 15.03 -1.36
CA ILE A 451 -22.86 16.29 -1.66
C ILE A 451 -22.15 17.06 -2.77
N GLU A 452 -20.82 17.07 -2.79
CA GLU A 452 -20.01 17.73 -3.81
C GLU A 452 -20.22 17.11 -5.19
N THR A 453 -20.23 15.78 -5.27
CA THR A 453 -20.49 15.06 -6.52
C THR A 453 -21.91 15.31 -7.00
N TRP A 454 -22.89 15.23 -6.10
CA TRP A 454 -24.27 15.50 -6.42
C TRP A 454 -24.51 16.94 -6.90
N HIS A 455 -23.86 17.92 -6.27
CA HIS A 455 -23.89 19.31 -6.71
C HIS A 455 -23.31 19.46 -8.13
N ASN A 456 -22.19 18.82 -8.43
CA ASN A 456 -21.60 18.86 -9.77
C ASN A 456 -22.49 18.18 -10.84
N VAL A 457 -23.25 17.16 -10.48
CA VAL A 457 -24.28 16.56 -11.34
C VAL A 457 -25.44 17.56 -11.54
N SER A 458 -25.98 18.12 -10.46
CA SER A 458 -27.12 19.05 -10.52
C SER A 458 -26.81 20.34 -11.31
N SER A 459 -25.55 20.79 -11.25
CA SER A 459 -25.06 21.93 -12.03
C SER A 459 -24.75 21.60 -13.51
N GLY A 460 -24.93 20.33 -13.91
CA GLY A 460 -24.64 19.87 -15.26
C GLY A 460 -23.15 19.74 -15.60
N LYS A 461 -22.25 19.87 -14.61
CA LYS A 461 -20.81 19.69 -14.80
C LYS A 461 -20.46 18.22 -15.01
N TYR A 462 -21.09 17.29 -14.25
CA TYR A 462 -20.93 15.85 -14.38
C TYR A 462 -22.15 15.23 -15.06
N GLY A 463 -21.94 14.07 -15.72
CA GLY A 463 -23.02 13.23 -16.18
C GLY A 463 -23.64 12.44 -15.01
N LEU A 464 -24.88 12.03 -15.16
CA LEU A 464 -25.58 11.14 -14.22
C LEU A 464 -26.12 9.93 -14.98
N VAL A 465 -25.87 8.75 -14.44
CA VAL A 465 -26.51 7.49 -14.84
C VAL A 465 -27.02 6.81 -13.58
N GLU A 466 -28.29 6.39 -13.60
CA GLU A 466 -28.92 5.77 -12.46
C GLU A 466 -29.17 4.26 -12.70
N LEU A 467 -28.80 3.43 -11.72
CA LEU A 467 -29.04 2.00 -11.71
C LEU A 467 -29.87 1.65 -10.46
N LYS A 468 -31.19 1.75 -10.58
CA LYS A 468 -32.14 1.70 -9.46
C LYS A 468 -32.49 0.28 -9.03
N GLU A 469 -32.28 -0.70 -9.89
CA GLU A 469 -32.70 -2.07 -9.62
C GLU A 469 -31.53 -2.92 -9.10
N ARG A 470 -31.86 -3.80 -8.14
CA ARG A 470 -30.90 -4.79 -7.65
C ARG A 470 -30.82 -5.98 -8.61
N TYR A 471 -29.67 -6.62 -8.63
CA TYR A 471 -29.50 -7.89 -9.36
C TYR A 471 -30.55 -8.90 -8.90
N LYS A 472 -31.27 -9.55 -9.86
CA LYS A 472 -32.39 -10.49 -9.63
C LYS A 472 -33.60 -9.85 -8.95
N GLU A 473 -33.86 -8.56 -9.13
CA GLU A 473 -35.05 -7.85 -8.64
C GLU A 473 -35.29 -8.00 -7.12
N ILE A 474 -34.21 -8.21 -6.35
CA ILE A 474 -34.30 -8.30 -4.90
C ILE A 474 -34.83 -6.98 -4.35
N GLN A 475 -35.97 -7.00 -3.68
CA GLN A 475 -36.57 -5.82 -3.08
C GLN A 475 -35.69 -5.19 -2.01
N LEU A 476 -35.81 -3.88 -1.84
CA LEU A 476 -35.19 -3.17 -0.73
C LEU A 476 -35.79 -3.61 0.59
N PRO A 477 -35.04 -3.66 1.69
CA PRO A 477 -35.57 -3.96 3.00
C PRO A 477 -36.61 -2.88 3.41
N GLU A 478 -37.61 -3.28 4.15
CA GLU A 478 -38.52 -2.36 4.81
C GLU A 478 -37.78 -1.58 5.89
N ILE A 479 -37.94 -0.26 5.93
CA ILE A 479 -37.34 0.62 6.93
C ILE A 479 -38.47 1.12 7.84
N ILE A 480 -38.43 0.71 9.10
CA ILE A 480 -39.42 1.10 10.11
C ILE A 480 -38.80 2.10 11.08
N PRO A 481 -39.10 3.40 10.96
CA PRO A 481 -38.58 4.41 11.89
C PRO A 481 -39.34 4.31 13.23
N VAL A 482 -38.61 4.50 14.33
CA VAL A 482 -39.12 4.49 15.69
C VAL A 482 -38.78 5.79 16.40
N ASP A 483 -39.77 6.53 16.89
CA ASP A 483 -39.60 7.72 17.71
C ASP A 483 -39.20 7.34 19.14
N ILE A 484 -37.89 7.37 19.40
CA ILE A 484 -37.34 7.06 20.72
C ILE A 484 -37.60 8.16 21.75
N HIS A 485 -37.81 9.43 21.35
CA HIS A 485 -38.12 10.53 22.28
C HIS A 485 -39.48 10.33 22.93
N GLU A 486 -40.49 9.95 22.15
CA GLU A 486 -41.81 9.64 22.66
C GLU A 486 -41.76 8.42 23.60
N LEU A 487 -41.04 7.37 23.21
CA LEU A 487 -40.89 6.17 24.04
C LEU A 487 -40.18 6.45 25.35
N HIS A 488 -39.14 7.31 25.35
CA HIS A 488 -38.46 7.74 26.58
C HIS A 488 -39.39 8.55 27.50
N ARG A 489 -40.17 9.49 26.93
CA ARG A 489 -41.16 10.27 27.69
C ARG A 489 -42.21 9.37 28.34
N LYS A 490 -42.65 8.32 27.62
CA LYS A 490 -43.61 7.35 28.12
C LYS A 490 -43.00 6.25 29.00
N LYS A 491 -41.65 6.29 29.27
CA LYS A 491 -40.89 5.29 30.04
C LYS A 491 -41.09 3.85 29.49
N ARG A 492 -41.22 3.69 28.16
CA ARG A 492 -41.40 2.39 27.51
C ARG A 492 -40.12 1.79 26.93
N MET A 493 -38.99 2.48 27.04
CA MET A 493 -37.70 1.94 26.58
C MET A 493 -37.19 0.90 27.57
N ASN A 494 -36.56 -0.16 27.05
CA ASN A 494 -35.78 -1.13 27.84
C ASN A 494 -34.30 -0.90 27.58
N GLY A 495 -33.66 -0.08 28.43
CA GLY A 495 -32.32 0.38 28.15
C GLY A 495 -32.23 1.16 26.83
N PRO A 496 -31.36 0.77 25.89
CA PRO A 496 -31.27 1.39 24.56
C PRO A 496 -32.30 0.84 23.55
N PHE A 497 -33.06 -0.20 23.90
CA PHE A 497 -33.93 -0.92 22.97
C PHE A 497 -35.39 -0.44 23.03
N SER A 498 -35.97 -0.17 21.87
CA SER A 498 -37.42 0.05 21.77
C SER A 498 -38.19 -1.26 21.88
N PRO A 499 -39.46 -1.25 22.36
CA PRO A 499 -40.27 -2.44 22.40
C PRO A 499 -40.43 -3.11 21.03
N LEU A 500 -40.58 -2.32 19.97
CA LEU A 500 -40.72 -2.82 18.60
C LEU A 500 -39.47 -3.54 18.13
N LEU A 501 -38.25 -2.99 18.43
CA LEU A 501 -37.00 -3.65 18.11
C LEU A 501 -36.88 -4.99 18.82
N LEU A 502 -37.21 -5.06 20.12
CA LEU A 502 -37.17 -6.31 20.88
C LEU A 502 -38.17 -7.33 20.34
N GLN A 503 -39.33 -6.89 19.91
CA GLN A 503 -40.33 -7.76 19.26
C GLN A 503 -39.75 -8.41 18.01
N TYR A 504 -39.20 -7.63 17.08
CA TYR A 504 -38.60 -8.17 15.85
C TYR A 504 -37.39 -9.07 16.11
N ILE A 505 -36.59 -8.78 17.14
CA ILE A 505 -35.48 -9.67 17.54
C ILE A 505 -36.06 -11.02 18.01
N HIS A 506 -37.12 -11.03 18.83
CA HIS A 506 -37.78 -12.24 19.30
C HIS A 506 -38.36 -13.06 18.12
N GLU A 507 -39.13 -12.43 17.26
CA GLU A 507 -39.71 -13.06 16.08
C GLU A 507 -38.65 -13.70 15.17
N ALA A 508 -37.53 -13.02 14.93
CA ALA A 508 -36.43 -13.55 14.13
C ALA A 508 -35.75 -14.75 14.80
N LEU A 509 -35.52 -14.70 16.12
CA LEU A 509 -34.90 -15.79 16.87
C LEU A 509 -35.80 -17.01 16.95
N ASP A 510 -37.13 -16.83 17.13
CA ASP A 510 -38.12 -17.92 17.15
C ASP A 510 -38.16 -18.62 15.79
N GLN A 511 -37.98 -17.88 14.70
CA GLN A 511 -37.85 -18.41 13.34
C GLN A 511 -36.44 -18.94 13.01
N LYS A 512 -35.54 -18.99 13.98
CA LYS A 512 -34.12 -19.39 13.81
C LYS A 512 -33.35 -18.55 12.77
N GLN A 513 -33.76 -17.31 12.61
CA GLN A 513 -33.08 -16.33 11.76
C GLN A 513 -31.98 -15.59 12.51
N GLN A 514 -31.11 -14.95 11.77
CA GLN A 514 -30.02 -14.15 12.32
C GLN A 514 -30.42 -12.67 12.43
N VAL A 515 -29.93 -12.00 13.46
CA VAL A 515 -30.15 -10.57 13.70
C VAL A 515 -28.83 -9.83 13.70
N ILE A 516 -28.74 -8.71 12.97
CA ILE A 516 -27.61 -7.80 12.99
C ILE A 516 -28.01 -6.52 13.71
N LEU A 517 -27.36 -6.24 14.84
CA LEU A 517 -27.51 -4.97 15.54
C LEU A 517 -26.37 -4.03 15.12
N PHE A 518 -26.72 -2.89 14.54
CA PHE A 518 -25.75 -1.89 14.12
C PHE A 518 -25.72 -0.70 15.10
N GLN A 519 -24.55 -0.43 15.65
CA GLN A 519 -24.27 0.74 16.48
C GLN A 519 -22.98 1.41 16.01
N ASN A 520 -23.08 2.65 15.51
CA ASN A 520 -21.97 3.38 14.93
C ASN A 520 -21.05 4.08 15.96
N ARG A 521 -21.01 3.61 17.22
CA ARG A 521 -20.14 4.17 18.25
C ARG A 521 -19.40 3.06 18.99
N ARG A 522 -18.07 3.10 18.94
CA ARG A 522 -17.19 2.14 19.61
C ARG A 522 -17.14 2.34 21.11
N GLY A 523 -16.76 1.29 21.86
CA GLY A 523 -16.56 1.30 23.30
C GLY A 523 -17.83 1.08 24.11
N PHE A 524 -17.70 1.18 25.44
CA PHE A 524 -18.81 1.00 26.39
C PHE A 524 -19.71 2.22 26.47
N ALA A 525 -19.10 3.40 26.66
CA ALA A 525 -19.80 4.69 26.64
C ALA A 525 -19.03 5.67 25.78
N PRO A 526 -19.70 6.38 24.85
CA PRO A 526 -19.05 7.37 24.00
C PRO A 526 -18.50 8.57 24.79
N MET A 527 -18.97 8.80 26.00
CA MET A 527 -18.59 9.94 26.82
C MET A 527 -18.83 9.65 28.29
N ILE A 528 -17.94 10.10 29.15
CA ILE A 528 -18.17 10.24 30.60
C ILE A 528 -18.43 11.70 30.92
N GLU A 529 -19.38 11.92 31.80
CA GLU A 529 -19.76 13.27 32.25
C GLU A 529 -19.84 13.29 33.79
N CYS A 530 -19.30 14.33 34.38
CA CYS A 530 -19.52 14.58 35.80
C CYS A 530 -20.94 15.11 36.00
N ASN A 531 -21.76 14.41 36.78
CA ASN A 531 -23.13 14.79 37.04
C ASN A 531 -23.27 16.09 37.88
N THR A 532 -22.19 16.47 38.58
CA THR A 532 -22.17 17.66 39.44
C THR A 532 -21.85 18.93 38.66
N CYS A 533 -20.85 18.93 37.77
CA CYS A 533 -20.36 20.14 37.09
C CYS A 533 -20.37 20.04 35.55
N GLY A 534 -20.82 18.94 34.96
CA GLY A 534 -20.83 18.75 33.51
C GLY A 534 -19.45 18.55 32.85
N TRP A 535 -18.39 18.35 33.64
CA TRP A 535 -17.06 18.09 33.10
C TRP A 535 -17.04 16.80 32.27
N VAL A 536 -16.41 16.90 31.08
CA VAL A 536 -16.22 15.77 30.14
C VAL A 536 -14.73 15.63 29.85
N PRO A 537 -14.15 14.42 29.95
CA PRO A 537 -12.76 14.20 29.59
C PRO A 537 -12.51 14.40 28.10
N LYS A 538 -11.55 15.25 27.77
CA LYS A 538 -11.13 15.55 26.41
C LYS A 538 -9.73 15.02 26.13
N CYS A 539 -9.48 14.72 24.85
CA CYS A 539 -8.15 14.37 24.39
C CYS A 539 -7.23 15.60 24.44
N LYS A 540 -6.00 15.42 24.93
CA LYS A 540 -5.00 16.49 24.98
C LYS A 540 -4.51 16.92 23.60
N ASN A 541 -4.60 16.03 22.62
CA ASN A 541 -4.04 16.24 21.28
C ASN A 541 -5.09 16.64 20.23
N CYS A 542 -6.36 16.22 20.40
CA CYS A 542 -7.39 16.30 19.36
C CYS A 542 -8.61 17.13 19.75
N ASP A 543 -8.68 17.63 20.97
CA ASP A 543 -9.83 18.40 21.55
C ASP A 543 -11.21 17.70 21.36
N VAL A 544 -11.23 16.38 21.26
CA VAL A 544 -12.45 15.57 21.19
C VAL A 544 -12.68 14.85 22.53
N SER A 545 -13.93 14.52 22.84
CA SER A 545 -14.26 13.71 24.02
C SER A 545 -13.67 12.31 23.88
N LEU A 546 -13.22 11.75 25.02
CA LEU A 546 -12.65 10.42 25.07
C LEU A 546 -13.75 9.36 25.27
N THR A 547 -13.58 8.24 24.60
CA THR A 547 -14.48 7.09 24.71
C THR A 547 -14.04 6.18 25.84
N PHE A 548 -14.97 5.75 26.68
CA PHE A 548 -14.71 4.83 27.79
C PHE A 548 -14.82 3.37 27.32
N HIS A 549 -13.79 2.58 27.63
CA HIS A 549 -13.75 1.14 27.42
C HIS A 549 -13.78 0.41 28.78
N LYS A 550 -14.90 -0.23 29.08
CA LYS A 550 -15.14 -0.88 30.38
C LYS A 550 -14.17 -2.01 30.65
N GLY A 551 -13.90 -2.87 29.65
CA GLY A 551 -13.00 -4.03 29.80
C GLY A 551 -11.56 -3.67 30.14
N LEU A 552 -11.10 -2.50 29.72
CA LEU A 552 -9.75 -1.97 29.99
C LEU A 552 -9.73 -0.91 31.10
N ASN A 553 -10.90 -0.47 31.58
CA ASN A 553 -11.09 0.66 32.48
C ASN A 553 -10.34 1.93 32.04
N GLN A 554 -10.36 2.21 30.74
CA GLN A 554 -9.58 3.27 30.11
C GLN A 554 -10.45 4.21 29.27
N LEU A 555 -10.00 5.45 29.19
CA LEU A 555 -10.51 6.47 28.28
C LEU A 555 -9.58 6.56 27.09
N THR A 556 -10.11 6.40 25.86
CA THR A 556 -9.32 6.33 24.63
C THR A 556 -9.80 7.35 23.60
N CYS A 557 -8.86 8.04 22.99
CA CYS A 557 -9.11 8.84 21.78
C CYS A 557 -8.99 7.96 20.54
N HIS A 558 -10.08 7.77 19.79
CA HIS A 558 -10.05 6.97 18.56
C HIS A 558 -9.42 7.69 17.35
N TYR A 559 -9.03 8.98 17.50
CA TYR A 559 -8.31 9.72 16.46
C TYR A 559 -6.80 9.57 16.54
N CYS A 560 -6.22 9.71 17.75
CA CYS A 560 -4.76 9.69 17.93
C CYS A 560 -4.25 8.54 18.81
N GLY A 561 -5.15 7.70 19.34
CA GLY A 561 -4.78 6.60 20.24
C GLY A 561 -4.41 7.03 21.67
N TYR A 562 -4.50 8.33 22.01
CA TYR A 562 -4.21 8.78 23.36
C TYR A 562 -5.14 8.11 24.38
N THR A 563 -4.56 7.51 25.42
CA THR A 563 -5.28 6.80 26.47
C THR A 563 -4.88 7.31 27.85
N TYR A 564 -5.82 7.33 28.79
CA TYR A 564 -5.52 7.41 30.20
C TYR A 564 -6.59 6.72 31.07
N GLN A 565 -6.26 6.41 32.32
CA GLN A 565 -7.17 5.72 33.22
C GLN A 565 -8.32 6.64 33.65
N LEU A 566 -9.50 6.05 33.86
CA LEU A 566 -10.64 6.79 34.38
C LEU A 566 -10.30 7.36 35.78
N PRO A 567 -10.42 8.69 35.99
CA PRO A 567 -10.17 9.28 37.29
C PRO A 567 -11.26 8.88 38.30
N HIS A 568 -10.90 8.63 39.54
CA HIS A 568 -11.85 8.31 40.61
C HIS A 568 -12.67 9.54 41.07
N LYS A 569 -12.16 10.72 40.83
CA LYS A 569 -12.81 12.01 41.14
C LYS A 569 -12.74 12.94 39.94
N CYS A 570 -13.76 13.76 39.77
CA CYS A 570 -13.77 14.77 38.75
C CYS A 570 -12.60 15.76 38.93
N PRO A 571 -11.73 15.95 37.93
CA PRO A 571 -10.62 16.92 38.04
C PRO A 571 -11.05 18.37 38.17
N ALA A 572 -12.31 18.70 37.81
CA ALA A 572 -12.82 20.07 37.85
C ALA A 572 -13.50 20.44 39.18
N CYS A 573 -14.24 19.51 39.81
CA CYS A 573 -15.02 19.81 41.02
C CYS A 573 -14.79 18.78 42.15
N GLU A 574 -13.88 17.86 42.00
CA GLU A 574 -13.57 16.77 42.94
C GLU A 574 -14.75 15.84 43.30
N GLY A 575 -15.89 16.01 42.66
CA GLY A 575 -17.07 15.16 42.80
C GLY A 575 -16.80 13.74 42.31
N THR A 576 -17.44 12.74 42.97
CA THR A 576 -17.26 11.32 42.63
C THR A 576 -18.33 10.78 41.68
N ASP A 577 -19.38 11.56 41.35
CA ASP A 577 -20.50 11.13 40.50
C ASP A 577 -20.15 11.34 39.02
N LEU A 578 -19.32 10.43 38.50
CA LEU A 578 -18.98 10.34 37.08
C LEU A 578 -19.91 9.33 36.41
N ARG A 579 -20.70 9.78 35.43
CA ARG A 579 -21.69 8.93 34.74
C ARG A 579 -21.36 8.71 33.28
N ASN A 580 -21.64 7.50 32.86
CA ASN A 580 -21.59 7.13 31.44
C ASN A 580 -22.76 7.77 30.68
N ARG A 581 -22.48 8.48 29.61
CA ARG A 581 -23.49 9.08 28.73
C ARG A 581 -23.48 8.40 27.35
N GLY A 582 -24.66 7.98 26.91
CA GLY A 582 -24.85 7.29 25.65
C GLY A 582 -24.54 5.80 25.73
N PHE A 583 -24.58 5.14 24.58
CA PHE A 583 -24.40 3.71 24.43
C PHE A 583 -23.38 3.44 23.32
N GLY A 584 -22.35 2.70 23.61
CA GLY A 584 -21.42 2.14 22.64
C GLY A 584 -21.68 0.65 22.37
N THR A 585 -20.94 0.06 21.45
CA THR A 585 -21.09 -1.36 21.07
C THR A 585 -20.94 -2.32 22.24
N GLU A 586 -19.96 -2.08 23.13
CA GLU A 586 -19.71 -2.94 24.31
C GLU A 586 -20.90 -2.93 25.28
N LYS A 587 -21.54 -1.77 25.47
CA LYS A 587 -22.71 -1.68 26.35
C LYS A 587 -23.94 -2.33 25.73
N ILE A 588 -24.14 -2.18 24.41
CA ILE A 588 -25.23 -2.84 23.69
C ILE A 588 -25.07 -4.38 23.78
N GLU A 589 -23.82 -4.88 23.63
CA GLU A 589 -23.51 -6.30 23.77
C GLU A 589 -23.85 -6.81 25.19
N ASP A 590 -23.43 -6.11 26.24
CA ASP A 590 -23.76 -6.44 27.63
C ASP A 590 -25.28 -6.47 27.86
N ASP A 591 -26.00 -5.42 27.41
CA ASP A 591 -27.44 -5.28 27.61
C ASP A 591 -28.26 -6.34 26.86
N ILE A 592 -27.84 -6.71 25.62
CA ILE A 592 -28.53 -7.75 24.84
C ILE A 592 -28.25 -9.15 25.37
N CYS A 593 -27.03 -9.40 25.88
CA CYS A 593 -26.70 -10.68 26.53
C CYS A 593 -27.56 -10.92 27.78
N LEU A 594 -27.84 -9.88 28.56
CA LEU A 594 -28.73 -9.98 29.72
C LEU A 594 -30.18 -10.30 29.32
N LEU A 595 -30.63 -9.85 28.13
CA LEU A 595 -31.99 -10.07 27.66
C LEU A 595 -32.21 -11.47 27.05
N TYR A 596 -31.19 -12.02 26.38
CA TYR A 596 -31.35 -13.23 25.55
C TYR A 596 -30.46 -14.39 25.97
N THR A 597 -29.71 -14.34 27.07
CA THR A 597 -28.84 -15.43 27.58
C THR A 597 -28.04 -16.15 26.47
N SER A 598 -27.68 -15.45 25.41
CA SER A 598 -26.88 -16.01 24.32
C SER A 598 -25.41 -16.01 24.73
N PRO A 599 -24.68 -17.16 24.63
CA PRO A 599 -23.26 -17.16 24.90
C PRO A 599 -22.55 -16.19 23.95
N SER A 600 -21.89 -15.19 24.51
CA SER A 600 -21.08 -14.23 23.76
C SER A 600 -20.02 -14.96 22.92
N PRO A 601 -19.64 -14.46 21.73
CA PRO A 601 -18.48 -14.97 21.00
C PRO A 601 -17.21 -15.06 21.85
N ARG A 602 -17.10 -14.24 22.90
CA ARG A 602 -16.00 -14.29 23.88
C ARG A 602 -16.04 -15.49 24.82
N ASP A 603 -17.22 -16.04 25.07
CA ASP A 603 -17.38 -17.24 25.92
C ASP A 603 -17.04 -18.52 25.17
N ARG A 604 -17.14 -18.51 23.82
CA ARG A 604 -16.73 -19.64 22.96
C ARG A 604 -15.20 -19.77 22.82
N GLN A 605 -14.41 -18.74 23.17
CA GLN A 605 -12.96 -18.81 23.15
C GLN A 605 -12.36 -19.34 24.47
N LYS A 606 -13.18 -19.55 25.51
CA LYS A 606 -12.77 -20.08 26.81
C LYS A 606 -13.18 -21.55 27.04
N SER A 607 -13.89 -22.16 26.11
CA SER A 607 -14.16 -23.59 26.02
C SER A 607 -13.37 -24.19 24.83
#